data_74f59f25e2201874181516c595f253cf
#
_entry.id   74f59f25e2201874181516c595f253cf
#
_cell.length_a   1.000
_cell.length_b   1.000
_cell.length_c   1.000
_cell.angle_alpha   90.00
_cell.angle_beta   90.00
_cell.angle_gamma   90.00
#
_symmetry.space_group_name_H-M   'P 1'
#
loop_
_entity.id
_entity.type
_entity.pdbx_description
1 polymer ?
#
loop_
_entity_poly.entity_id
_entity_poly.type
_entity_poly.pdbx_seq_one_letter_code
_entity_poly.pdbx_strand_id
1 'polypeptide(L)'
;AALVPALMYYICIFSTVDVESLKANLTGMDLKDIPKLLPVLKKSAKLLLPIAVLILSLCVFGFSTSRSALYSMAVLIICCCFDKDDRFSLKKLVNALRSGAIGSTTVITATAICGIIISMLTMTGLGVKFSSLLISLGSSSLLISLLLAMLVCIVLGMGLPTAAAYIIASSTIATALIKLGVPVLGAHMFLFYFSSIACIPPPVALASYAAAGICKAPPMKVSMEAVKIGIVAFLVPYAFIYNPSILTYDFSSPYMILDTIVTFVCCVVDALPISYVVQGYHYRPIRLYERALFLVIAIGLIWPGVVVPLISLAVFLLFWLPARAKYYKENPKLPTPAAN
;
A
#
# COMPACT_ATOMS: atom_id res chain seq x y z
N ALA A 1 -6.14 -11.03 5.08
CA ALA A 1 -6.18 -10.83 3.64
C ALA A 1 -5.23 -9.72 3.17
N ALA A 2 -5.22 -8.52 3.79
CA ALA A 2 -4.44 -7.37 3.32
C ALA A 2 -2.95 -7.37 3.72
N LEU A 3 -2.47 -8.33 4.51
CA LEU A 3 -1.12 -8.30 5.08
C LEU A 3 -0.04 -8.42 4.00
N VAL A 4 -0.13 -9.40 3.11
CA VAL A 4 0.86 -9.60 2.03
C VAL A 4 0.88 -8.42 1.06
N PRO A 5 -0.27 -7.95 0.52
CA PRO A 5 -0.31 -6.73 -0.29
C PRO A 5 0.29 -5.50 0.38
N ALA A 6 0.06 -5.31 1.69
CA ALA A 6 0.63 -4.20 2.43
C ALA A 6 2.16 -4.33 2.56
N LEU A 7 2.67 -5.51 2.88
CA LEU A 7 4.12 -5.76 2.96
C LEU A 7 4.79 -5.56 1.60
N MET A 8 4.21 -6.08 0.51
CA MET A 8 4.70 -5.83 -0.85
C MET A 8 4.84 -4.34 -1.13
N TYR A 9 3.81 -3.57 -0.81
CA TYR A 9 3.81 -2.12 -1.02
C TYR A 9 4.91 -1.42 -0.24
N TYR A 10 5.02 -1.66 1.07
CA TYR A 10 6.04 -1.02 1.92
C TYR A 10 7.46 -1.40 1.53
N ILE A 11 7.72 -2.68 1.28
CA ILE A 11 9.05 -3.17 0.89
C ILE A 11 9.44 -2.60 -0.47
N CYS A 12 8.49 -2.47 -1.40
CA CYS A 12 8.78 -1.87 -2.68
C CYS A 12 9.07 -0.38 -2.59
N ILE A 13 8.29 0.38 -1.82
CA ILE A 13 8.61 1.80 -1.58
C ILE A 13 10.02 1.93 -0.98
N PHE A 14 10.32 1.13 0.04
CA PHE A 14 11.65 1.13 0.67
C PHE A 14 12.75 0.83 -0.35
N SER A 15 12.58 -0.24 -1.15
CA SER A 15 13.53 -0.63 -2.19
C SER A 15 13.68 0.43 -3.28
N THR A 16 12.58 1.08 -3.66
CA THR A 16 12.60 2.15 -4.68
C THR A 16 13.35 3.38 -4.18
N VAL A 17 13.15 3.75 -2.92
CA VAL A 17 13.87 4.86 -2.27
C VAL A 17 15.36 4.54 -2.12
N ASP A 18 15.70 3.29 -1.75
CA ASP A 18 17.08 2.82 -1.65
C ASP A 18 17.79 2.90 -3.01
N VAL A 19 17.18 2.40 -4.06
CA VAL A 19 17.69 2.47 -5.44
C VAL A 19 17.87 3.92 -5.91
N GLU A 20 16.92 4.81 -5.60
CA GLU A 20 17.03 6.24 -5.96
C GLU A 20 18.17 6.93 -5.16
N SER A 21 18.35 6.56 -3.90
CA SER A 21 19.46 7.05 -3.07
C SER A 21 20.82 6.62 -3.63
N LEU A 22 20.94 5.35 -4.04
CA LEU A 22 22.14 4.83 -4.72
C LEU A 22 22.43 5.58 -6.02
N LYS A 23 21.40 5.81 -6.82
CA LYS A 23 21.50 6.56 -8.09
C LYS A 23 21.91 8.02 -7.89
N ALA A 24 21.43 8.64 -6.81
CA ALA A 24 21.80 10.01 -6.43
C ALA A 24 23.12 10.12 -5.65
N ASN A 25 23.83 9.00 -5.41
CA ASN A 25 25.05 8.90 -4.59
C ASN A 25 24.86 9.51 -3.19
N LEU A 26 23.67 9.34 -2.59
CA LEU A 26 23.39 9.80 -1.24
C LEU A 26 24.02 8.81 -0.23
N THR A 27 24.76 9.37 0.72
CA THR A 27 25.29 8.60 1.86
C THR A 27 24.31 8.66 3.02
N GLY A 28 24.11 7.53 3.71
CA GLY A 28 23.31 7.48 4.93
C GLY A 28 23.95 8.29 6.07
N MET A 29 23.21 8.48 7.15
CA MET A 29 23.72 9.07 8.40
C MET A 29 24.80 8.17 9.00
N ASP A 30 25.81 8.77 9.64
CA ASP A 30 26.78 8.00 10.39
C ASP A 30 26.11 7.19 11.51
N LEU A 31 26.54 5.93 11.67
CA LEU A 31 25.98 5.02 12.68
C LEU A 31 26.02 5.60 14.11
N LYS A 32 26.97 6.52 14.36
CA LYS A 32 27.12 7.22 15.64
C LYS A 32 25.99 8.22 15.91
N ASP A 33 25.40 8.79 14.85
CA ASP A 33 24.34 9.80 14.94
C ASP A 33 22.94 9.17 14.98
N ILE A 34 22.86 7.85 14.72
CA ILE A 34 21.59 7.10 14.78
C ILE A 34 21.21 6.85 16.25
N PRO A 35 20.06 7.33 16.71
CA PRO A 35 19.62 7.10 18.07
C PRO A 35 19.38 5.61 18.31
N LYS A 36 19.86 5.09 19.44
CA LYS A 36 19.67 3.67 19.81
C LYS A 36 18.18 3.34 19.87
N LEU A 37 17.79 2.24 19.24
CA LEU A 37 16.38 1.82 19.11
C LEU A 37 15.69 1.65 20.47
N LEU A 38 16.36 1.06 21.45
CA LEU A 38 15.76 0.75 22.75
C LEU A 38 15.33 1.99 23.55
N PRO A 39 16.13 3.09 23.67
CA PRO A 39 15.68 4.33 24.28
C PRO A 39 14.53 4.99 23.54
N VAL A 40 14.53 4.95 22.20
CA VAL A 40 13.45 5.50 21.38
C VAL A 40 12.16 4.71 21.60
N LEU A 41 12.21 3.37 21.55
CA LEU A 41 11.07 2.51 21.83
C LEU A 41 10.50 2.72 23.25
N LYS A 42 11.35 2.82 24.26
CA LYS A 42 10.91 3.10 25.63
C LYS A 42 10.20 4.46 25.75
N LYS A 43 10.72 5.49 25.07
CA LYS A 43 10.08 6.81 25.06
C LYS A 43 8.76 6.80 24.27
N SER A 44 8.68 6.01 23.21
CA SER A 44 7.50 5.89 22.33
C SER A 44 6.49 4.84 22.80
N ALA A 45 6.81 3.99 23.77
CA ALA A 45 5.96 2.89 24.25
C ALA A 45 4.56 3.38 24.68
N LYS A 46 4.48 4.53 25.31
CA LYS A 46 3.21 5.18 25.70
C LYS A 46 2.31 5.52 24.52
N LEU A 47 2.87 5.77 23.33
CA LEU A 47 2.11 6.01 22.09
C LEU A 47 1.79 4.72 21.34
N LEU A 48 2.62 3.69 21.50
CA LEU A 48 2.40 2.38 20.88
C LEU A 48 1.32 1.57 21.59
N LEU A 49 1.17 1.76 22.92
CA LEU A 49 0.19 1.00 23.71
C LEU A 49 -1.28 1.23 23.25
N PRO A 50 -1.75 2.48 23.03
CA PRO A 50 -3.09 2.73 22.47
C PRO A 50 -3.28 2.08 21.08
N ILE A 51 -2.26 2.10 20.24
CA ILE A 51 -2.30 1.47 18.92
C ILE A 51 -2.42 -0.06 19.05
N ALA A 52 -1.64 -0.66 19.93
CA ALA A 52 -1.72 -2.09 20.22
C ALA A 52 -3.11 -2.48 20.75
N VAL A 53 -3.69 -1.69 21.66
CA VAL A 53 -5.05 -1.90 22.16
C VAL A 53 -6.08 -1.79 21.04
N LEU A 54 -5.93 -0.83 20.12
CA LEU A 54 -6.82 -0.69 18.96
C LEU A 54 -6.78 -1.95 18.09
N ILE A 55 -5.58 -2.41 17.75
CA ILE A 55 -5.40 -3.60 16.89
C ILE A 55 -5.92 -4.86 17.59
N LEU A 56 -5.58 -5.07 18.85
CA LEU A 56 -6.04 -6.25 19.62
C LEU A 56 -7.56 -6.28 19.76
N SER A 57 -8.19 -5.14 20.08
CA SER A 57 -9.64 -5.04 20.22
C SER A 57 -10.38 -5.31 18.91
N LEU A 58 -9.83 -4.88 17.77
CA LEU A 58 -10.40 -5.15 16.44
C LEU A 58 -10.16 -6.61 15.99
N CYS A 59 -8.90 -7.07 16.07
CA CYS A 59 -8.50 -8.32 15.42
C CYS A 59 -8.70 -9.56 16.30
N VAL A 60 -8.52 -9.44 17.61
CA VAL A 60 -8.59 -10.57 18.55
C VAL A 60 -9.96 -10.63 19.23
N PHE A 61 -10.42 -9.50 19.78
CA PHE A 61 -11.70 -9.46 20.50
C PHE A 61 -12.92 -9.25 19.60
N GLY A 62 -12.73 -8.91 18.31
CA GLY A 62 -13.81 -8.72 17.34
C GLY A 62 -14.76 -7.58 17.70
N PHE A 63 -14.31 -6.57 18.46
CA PHE A 63 -15.14 -5.43 18.80
C PHE A 63 -15.37 -4.53 17.59
N SER A 64 -16.47 -3.78 17.60
CA SER A 64 -16.73 -2.79 16.57
C SER A 64 -15.65 -1.69 16.56
N THR A 65 -15.42 -1.08 15.39
CA THR A 65 -14.44 0.00 15.21
C THR A 65 -14.62 1.15 16.20
N SER A 66 -15.88 1.53 16.50
CA SER A 66 -16.20 2.59 17.44
C SER A 66 -15.81 2.22 18.88
N ARG A 67 -16.09 0.97 19.33
CA ARG A 67 -15.70 0.49 20.66
C ARG A 67 -14.19 0.40 20.78
N SER A 68 -13.52 -0.12 19.77
CA SER A 68 -12.06 -0.24 19.74
C SER A 68 -11.37 1.14 19.82
N ALA A 69 -11.91 2.12 19.09
CA ALA A 69 -11.43 3.50 19.17
C ALA A 69 -11.62 4.11 20.57
N LEU A 70 -12.77 3.88 21.21
CA LEU A 70 -13.02 4.36 22.59
C LEU A 70 -12.05 3.74 23.60
N TYR A 71 -11.79 2.43 23.53
CA TYR A 71 -10.81 1.79 24.41
C TYR A 71 -9.39 2.31 24.16
N SER A 72 -9.01 2.48 22.90
CA SER A 72 -7.71 3.07 22.55
C SER A 72 -7.57 4.51 23.08
N MET A 73 -8.61 5.34 22.96
CA MET A 73 -8.63 6.70 23.51
C MET A 73 -8.54 6.69 25.03
N ALA A 74 -9.26 5.81 25.72
CA ALA A 74 -9.19 5.68 27.17
C ALA A 74 -7.76 5.32 27.63
N VAL A 75 -7.13 4.35 26.98
CA VAL A 75 -5.74 3.97 27.25
C VAL A 75 -4.77 5.11 26.97
N LEU A 76 -4.96 5.88 25.89
CA LEU A 76 -4.15 7.06 25.59
C LEU A 76 -4.24 8.10 26.72
N ILE A 77 -5.44 8.41 27.20
CA ILE A 77 -5.66 9.34 28.31
C ILE A 77 -4.94 8.85 29.56
N ILE A 78 -5.08 7.55 29.90
CA ILE A 78 -4.39 6.94 31.04
C ILE A 78 -2.87 7.08 30.87
N CYS A 79 -2.31 6.76 29.72
CA CYS A 79 -0.88 6.94 29.44
C CYS A 79 -0.42 8.39 29.62
N CYS A 80 -1.21 9.35 29.16
CA CYS A 80 -0.91 10.78 29.34
C CYS A 80 -0.98 11.23 30.80
N CYS A 81 -1.82 10.63 31.63
CA CYS A 81 -1.88 10.93 33.07
C CYS A 81 -0.59 10.57 33.82
N PHE A 82 0.08 9.49 33.37
CA PHE A 82 1.34 9.00 33.94
C PHE A 82 2.59 9.62 33.30
N ASP A 83 2.42 10.44 32.28
CA ASP A 83 3.54 11.09 31.60
C ASP A 83 4.09 12.26 32.43
N LYS A 84 5.39 12.21 32.72
CA LYS A 84 6.09 13.28 33.47
C LYS A 84 6.41 14.49 32.59
N ASP A 85 6.66 14.26 31.29
CA ASP A 85 7.10 15.29 30.36
C ASP A 85 5.91 16.07 29.76
N ASP A 86 4.76 15.38 29.57
CA ASP A 86 3.55 15.96 28.97
C ASP A 86 2.30 15.62 29.79
N ARG A 87 2.22 16.14 31.02
CA ARG A 87 1.13 15.85 31.96
C ARG A 87 -0.24 16.17 31.37
N PHE A 88 -1.17 15.27 31.64
CA PHE A 88 -2.57 15.44 31.32
C PHE A 88 -3.10 16.71 31.93
N SER A 89 -3.82 17.50 31.14
CA SER A 89 -4.57 18.67 31.59
C SER A 89 -5.95 18.68 30.96
N LEU A 90 -6.96 19.07 31.73
CA LEU A 90 -8.33 19.18 31.22
C LEU A 90 -8.41 20.13 30.01
N LYS A 91 -7.62 21.18 29.99
CA LYS A 91 -7.51 22.11 28.87
C LYS A 91 -6.96 21.41 27.60
N LYS A 92 -5.97 20.51 27.74
CA LYS A 92 -5.44 19.70 26.62
C LYS A 92 -6.49 18.74 26.10
N LEU A 93 -7.25 18.08 26.98
CA LEU A 93 -8.34 17.19 26.60
C LEU A 93 -9.41 17.93 25.79
N VAL A 94 -9.88 19.08 26.31
CA VAL A 94 -10.89 19.90 25.61
C VAL A 94 -10.37 20.35 24.24
N ASN A 95 -9.10 20.77 24.15
CA ASN A 95 -8.50 21.17 22.90
C ASN A 95 -8.38 19.99 21.93
N ALA A 96 -8.02 18.80 22.41
CA ALA A 96 -7.95 17.59 21.59
C ALA A 96 -9.34 17.20 21.06
N LEU A 97 -10.37 17.21 21.90
CA LEU A 97 -11.75 16.96 21.52
C LEU A 97 -12.26 17.99 20.49
N ARG A 98 -11.96 19.28 20.72
CA ARG A 98 -12.28 20.36 19.78
C ARG A 98 -11.61 20.13 18.42
N SER A 99 -10.32 19.83 18.40
CA SER A 99 -9.58 19.57 17.16
C SER A 99 -10.09 18.33 16.44
N GLY A 100 -10.42 17.28 17.20
CA GLY A 100 -11.04 16.06 16.68
C GLY A 100 -12.42 16.33 16.06
N ALA A 101 -13.26 17.13 16.73
CA ALA A 101 -14.57 17.52 16.21
C ALA A 101 -14.46 18.35 14.92
N ILE A 102 -13.54 19.32 14.88
CA ILE A 102 -13.28 20.12 13.68
C ILE A 102 -12.75 19.22 12.56
N GLY A 103 -11.81 18.31 12.83
CA GLY A 103 -11.30 17.36 11.85
C GLY A 103 -12.37 16.42 11.31
N SER A 104 -13.30 15.97 12.17
CA SER A 104 -14.43 15.11 11.78
C SER A 104 -15.41 15.81 10.84
N THR A 105 -15.54 17.14 10.89
CA THR A 105 -16.47 17.89 10.02
C THR A 105 -16.19 17.62 8.53
N THR A 106 -14.92 17.59 8.13
CA THR A 106 -14.53 17.32 6.75
C THR A 106 -14.97 15.91 6.31
N VAL A 107 -14.79 14.92 7.18
CA VAL A 107 -15.17 13.52 6.87
C VAL A 107 -16.70 13.39 6.81
N ILE A 108 -17.43 14.00 7.74
CA ILE A 108 -18.91 14.00 7.78
C ILE A 108 -19.47 14.65 6.52
N THR A 109 -18.96 15.83 6.15
CA THR A 109 -19.41 16.56 4.95
C THR A 109 -19.13 15.75 3.68
N ALA A 110 -17.92 15.19 3.56
CA ALA A 110 -17.57 14.35 2.42
C ALA A 110 -18.49 13.11 2.34
N THR A 111 -18.75 12.43 3.46
CA THR A 111 -19.64 11.26 3.51
C THR A 111 -21.08 11.62 3.15
N ALA A 112 -21.58 12.78 3.59
CA ALA A 112 -22.91 13.25 3.22
C ALA A 112 -23.02 13.52 1.70
N ILE A 113 -22.03 14.19 1.11
CA ILE A 113 -21.95 14.41 -0.34
C ILE A 113 -21.89 13.08 -1.10
N CYS A 114 -21.12 12.11 -0.59
CA CYS A 114 -21.08 10.76 -1.17
C CYS A 114 -22.44 10.08 -1.17
N GLY A 115 -23.23 10.25 -0.11
CA GLY A 115 -24.62 9.75 -0.06
C GLY A 115 -25.49 10.32 -1.19
N ILE A 116 -25.34 11.60 -1.48
CA ILE A 116 -26.03 12.25 -2.61
C ILE A 116 -25.55 11.68 -3.95
N ILE A 117 -24.24 11.52 -4.15
CA ILE A 117 -23.67 10.96 -5.38
C ILE A 117 -24.19 9.52 -5.59
N ILE A 118 -24.17 8.67 -4.55
CA ILE A 118 -24.67 7.30 -4.62
C ILE A 118 -26.15 7.28 -4.99
N SER A 119 -26.96 8.13 -4.37
CA SER A 119 -28.38 8.25 -4.70
C SER A 119 -28.58 8.63 -6.17
N MET A 120 -27.84 9.60 -6.68
CA MET A 120 -27.90 10.02 -8.07
C MET A 120 -27.48 8.90 -9.03
N LEU A 121 -26.37 8.20 -8.73
CA LEU A 121 -25.91 7.05 -9.51
C LEU A 121 -26.96 5.92 -9.55
N THR A 122 -27.63 5.68 -8.43
CA THR A 122 -28.68 4.66 -8.32
C THR A 122 -29.93 5.07 -9.09
N MET A 123 -30.40 6.30 -8.90
CA MET A 123 -31.64 6.82 -9.56
C MET A 123 -31.47 6.95 -11.08
N THR A 124 -30.28 7.33 -11.56
CA THR A 124 -29.99 7.46 -13.00
C THR A 124 -29.68 6.13 -13.67
N GLY A 125 -29.47 5.07 -12.89
CA GLY A 125 -29.06 3.76 -13.40
C GLY A 125 -27.62 3.75 -13.98
N LEU A 126 -26.84 4.80 -13.74
CA LEU A 126 -25.46 4.90 -14.24
C LEU A 126 -24.58 3.77 -13.71
N GLY A 127 -24.78 3.32 -12.46
CA GLY A 127 -24.07 2.16 -11.92
C GLY A 127 -24.29 0.89 -12.73
N VAL A 128 -25.54 0.65 -13.17
CA VAL A 128 -25.89 -0.49 -14.03
C VAL A 128 -25.27 -0.35 -15.41
N LYS A 129 -25.29 0.85 -15.99
CA LYS A 129 -24.63 1.12 -17.29
C LYS A 129 -23.13 0.91 -17.22
N PHE A 130 -22.46 1.39 -16.18
CA PHE A 130 -21.04 1.13 -15.95
C PHE A 130 -20.77 -0.37 -15.80
N SER A 131 -21.56 -1.08 -15.01
CA SER A 131 -21.46 -2.53 -14.85
C SER A 131 -21.62 -3.27 -16.17
N SER A 132 -22.59 -2.89 -17.00
CA SER A 132 -22.82 -3.52 -18.30
C SER A 132 -21.69 -3.25 -19.30
N LEU A 133 -21.11 -2.04 -19.30
CA LEU A 133 -19.91 -1.71 -20.07
C LEU A 133 -18.71 -2.55 -19.65
N LEU A 134 -18.46 -2.66 -18.34
CA LEU A 134 -17.39 -3.49 -17.82
C LEU A 134 -17.55 -4.96 -18.22
N ILE A 135 -18.77 -5.49 -18.15
CA ILE A 135 -19.08 -6.88 -18.54
C ILE A 135 -18.92 -7.08 -20.04
N SER A 136 -19.43 -6.15 -20.87
CA SER A 136 -19.32 -6.25 -22.33
C SER A 136 -17.88 -6.22 -22.83
N LEU A 137 -17.06 -5.36 -22.23
CA LEU A 137 -15.62 -5.30 -22.54
C LEU A 137 -14.84 -6.47 -21.93
N GLY A 138 -15.27 -6.94 -20.76
CA GLY A 138 -14.64 -8.04 -20.02
C GLY A 138 -14.93 -9.41 -20.63
N SER A 139 -15.97 -9.55 -21.45
CA SER A 139 -16.21 -10.78 -22.19
C SER A 139 -15.07 -11.14 -23.16
N SER A 140 -14.29 -10.14 -23.59
CA SER A 140 -13.11 -10.33 -24.42
C SER A 140 -11.80 -10.44 -23.61
N SER A 141 -11.69 -9.77 -22.47
CA SER A 141 -10.49 -9.79 -21.62
C SER A 141 -10.74 -9.23 -20.22
N LEU A 142 -10.54 -10.03 -19.19
CA LEU A 142 -10.60 -9.61 -17.79
C LEU A 142 -9.66 -8.42 -17.51
N LEU A 143 -8.47 -8.43 -18.11
CA LEU A 143 -7.48 -7.35 -17.92
C LEU A 143 -8.03 -6.00 -18.36
N ILE A 144 -8.75 -5.92 -19.47
CA ILE A 144 -9.35 -4.68 -19.95
C ILE A 144 -10.38 -4.15 -18.97
N SER A 145 -11.22 -5.02 -18.42
CA SER A 145 -12.20 -4.65 -17.39
C SER A 145 -11.54 -4.17 -16.10
N LEU A 146 -10.46 -4.83 -15.68
CA LEU A 146 -9.71 -4.40 -14.50
C LEU A 146 -9.04 -3.03 -14.72
N LEU A 147 -8.46 -2.78 -15.90
CA LEU A 147 -7.88 -1.47 -16.24
C LEU A 147 -8.95 -0.37 -16.24
N LEU A 148 -10.11 -0.65 -16.81
CA LEU A 148 -11.22 0.31 -16.81
C LEU A 148 -11.76 0.54 -15.38
N ALA A 149 -11.92 -0.52 -14.59
CA ALA A 149 -12.32 -0.42 -13.18
C ALA A 149 -11.31 0.40 -12.37
N MET A 150 -10.01 0.21 -12.58
CA MET A 150 -8.95 1.02 -11.97
C MET A 150 -9.14 2.51 -12.31
N LEU A 151 -9.27 2.85 -13.59
CA LEU A 151 -9.45 4.23 -14.03
C LEU A 151 -10.69 4.87 -13.40
N VAL A 152 -11.80 4.16 -13.41
CA VAL A 152 -13.05 4.66 -12.79
C VAL A 152 -12.87 4.84 -11.29
N CYS A 153 -12.24 3.91 -10.57
CA CYS A 153 -11.95 4.05 -9.14
C CYS A 153 -11.06 5.26 -8.83
N ILE A 154 -10.02 5.49 -9.63
CA ILE A 154 -9.12 6.64 -9.45
C ILE A 154 -9.90 7.93 -9.68
N VAL A 155 -10.69 8.03 -10.75
CA VAL A 155 -11.48 9.23 -11.06
C VAL A 155 -12.53 9.49 -9.98
N LEU A 156 -13.27 8.47 -9.54
CA LEU A 156 -14.27 8.60 -8.47
C LEU A 156 -13.64 8.90 -7.11
N GLY A 157 -12.41 8.45 -6.89
CA GLY A 157 -11.69 8.64 -5.62
C GLY A 157 -10.94 9.97 -5.52
N MET A 158 -10.79 10.73 -6.61
CA MET A 158 -10.07 11.99 -6.60
C MET A 158 -10.72 13.01 -5.67
N GLY A 159 -9.97 13.46 -4.67
CA GLY A 159 -10.43 14.48 -3.72
C GLY A 159 -11.38 14.00 -2.63
N LEU A 160 -11.63 12.70 -2.54
CA LEU A 160 -12.48 12.10 -1.51
C LEU A 160 -11.64 11.37 -0.45
N PRO A 161 -12.13 11.29 0.81
CA PRO A 161 -11.60 10.34 1.78
C PRO A 161 -11.74 8.89 1.29
N THR A 162 -10.76 8.05 1.59
CA THR A 162 -10.68 6.66 1.12
C THR A 162 -11.96 5.86 1.34
N ALA A 163 -12.58 5.98 2.53
CA ALA A 163 -13.81 5.25 2.85
C ALA A 163 -14.96 5.65 1.92
N ALA A 164 -15.11 6.94 1.65
CA ALA A 164 -16.13 7.47 0.78
C ALA A 164 -15.91 7.04 -0.68
N ALA A 165 -14.68 7.15 -1.17
CA ALA A 165 -14.29 6.69 -2.50
C ALA A 165 -14.58 5.20 -2.69
N TYR A 166 -14.24 4.36 -1.70
CA TYR A 166 -14.52 2.93 -1.73
C TYR A 166 -16.01 2.61 -1.74
N ILE A 167 -16.84 3.30 -0.93
CA ILE A 167 -18.29 3.08 -0.90
C ILE A 167 -18.90 3.35 -2.29
N ILE A 168 -18.50 4.44 -2.94
CA ILE A 168 -18.98 4.76 -4.30
C ILE A 168 -18.51 3.70 -5.30
N ALA A 169 -17.23 3.37 -5.30
CA ALA A 169 -16.67 2.38 -6.22
C ALA A 169 -17.30 1.00 -6.03
N SER A 170 -17.49 0.55 -4.78
CA SER A 170 -18.07 -0.76 -4.50
C SER A 170 -19.56 -0.84 -4.90
N SER A 171 -20.33 0.20 -4.68
CA SER A 171 -21.75 0.23 -5.06
C SER A 171 -21.97 0.19 -6.59
N THR A 172 -20.97 0.63 -7.37
CA THR A 172 -21.10 0.76 -8.83
C THR A 172 -20.38 -0.36 -9.59
N ILE A 173 -19.22 -0.81 -9.12
CA ILE A 173 -18.29 -1.65 -9.90
C ILE A 173 -18.17 -3.08 -9.35
N ALA A 174 -18.32 -3.28 -8.02
CA ALA A 174 -18.05 -4.59 -7.40
C ALA A 174 -18.85 -5.72 -8.04
N THR A 175 -20.13 -5.50 -8.27
CA THR A 175 -21.03 -6.49 -8.87
C THR A 175 -20.63 -6.88 -10.30
N ALA A 176 -20.06 -5.95 -11.06
CA ALA A 176 -19.58 -6.22 -12.41
C ALA A 176 -18.32 -7.11 -12.37
N LEU A 177 -17.35 -6.82 -11.52
CA LEU A 177 -16.15 -7.65 -11.36
C LEU A 177 -16.50 -9.06 -10.88
N ILE A 178 -17.45 -9.20 -9.94
CA ILE A 178 -17.89 -10.51 -9.44
C ILE A 178 -18.56 -11.31 -10.56
N LYS A 179 -19.39 -10.68 -11.41
CA LYS A 179 -20.01 -11.34 -12.58
C LYS A 179 -18.99 -11.77 -13.62
N LEU A 180 -17.84 -11.11 -13.70
CA LEU A 180 -16.70 -11.53 -14.56
C LEU A 180 -15.86 -12.65 -13.94
N GLY A 181 -16.28 -13.23 -12.83
CA GLY A 181 -15.61 -14.35 -12.18
C GLY A 181 -14.56 -13.96 -11.13
N VAL A 182 -14.40 -12.68 -10.82
CA VAL A 182 -13.48 -12.24 -9.75
C VAL A 182 -14.06 -12.64 -8.39
N PRO A 183 -13.29 -13.31 -7.51
CA PRO A 183 -13.74 -13.61 -6.15
C PRO A 183 -14.19 -12.35 -5.40
N VAL A 184 -15.25 -12.46 -4.60
CA VAL A 184 -15.85 -11.32 -3.86
C VAL A 184 -14.79 -10.53 -3.09
N LEU A 185 -13.95 -11.23 -2.31
CA LEU A 185 -12.87 -10.60 -1.55
C LEU A 185 -11.88 -9.86 -2.48
N GLY A 186 -11.48 -10.49 -3.57
CA GLY A 186 -10.57 -9.89 -4.57
C GLY A 186 -11.16 -8.62 -5.19
N ALA A 187 -12.43 -8.66 -5.61
CA ALA A 187 -13.13 -7.51 -6.18
C ALA A 187 -13.17 -6.32 -5.19
N HIS A 188 -13.58 -6.56 -3.94
CA HIS A 188 -13.64 -5.52 -2.92
C HIS A 188 -12.26 -4.99 -2.53
N MET A 189 -11.24 -5.86 -2.42
CA MET A 189 -9.86 -5.45 -2.15
C MET A 189 -9.29 -4.62 -3.31
N PHE A 190 -9.59 -4.98 -4.56
CA PHE A 190 -9.18 -4.22 -5.75
C PHE A 190 -9.73 -2.79 -5.71
N LEU A 191 -11.02 -2.65 -5.47
CA LEU A 191 -11.68 -1.35 -5.39
C LEU A 191 -11.17 -0.52 -4.20
N PHE A 192 -10.98 -1.15 -3.04
CA PHE A 192 -10.43 -0.49 -1.85
C PHE A 192 -9.01 0.04 -2.10
N TYR A 193 -8.18 -0.76 -2.76
CA TYR A 193 -6.81 -0.38 -3.09
C TYR A 193 -6.77 0.86 -4.00
N PHE A 194 -7.51 0.85 -5.11
CA PHE A 194 -7.52 1.98 -6.03
C PHE A 194 -8.22 3.22 -5.46
N SER A 195 -9.21 3.05 -4.61
CA SER A 195 -9.81 4.17 -3.86
C SER A 195 -8.81 4.80 -2.89
N SER A 196 -7.91 4.00 -2.31
CA SER A 196 -6.85 4.51 -1.42
C SER A 196 -5.74 5.22 -2.19
N ILE A 197 -5.34 4.67 -3.34
CA ILE A 197 -4.27 5.22 -4.18
C ILE A 197 -4.70 6.49 -4.90
N ALA A 198 -6.00 6.72 -5.12
CA ALA A 198 -6.53 7.87 -5.84
C ALA A 198 -6.09 9.24 -5.30
N CYS A 199 -5.59 9.31 -4.07
CA CYS A 199 -5.04 10.52 -3.47
C CYS A 199 -3.57 10.81 -3.84
N ILE A 200 -2.91 9.95 -4.63
CA ILE A 200 -1.50 10.11 -5.02
C ILE A 200 -1.35 10.73 -6.41
N PRO A 201 -2.05 10.24 -7.48
CA PRO A 201 -1.86 10.77 -8.82
C PRO A 201 -2.50 12.13 -9.03
N PRO A 202 -1.90 12.97 -9.91
CA PRO A 202 -2.54 14.21 -10.33
C PRO A 202 -3.86 13.90 -11.08
N PRO A 203 -4.81 14.84 -11.18
CA PRO A 203 -4.67 16.28 -10.88
C PRO A 203 -4.97 16.69 -9.44
N VAL A 204 -5.65 15.89 -8.63
CA VAL A 204 -6.06 16.32 -7.28
C VAL A 204 -5.05 15.94 -6.19
N ALA A 205 -4.45 14.77 -6.24
CA ALA A 205 -3.24 14.33 -5.53
C ALA A 205 -3.07 14.84 -4.08
N LEU A 206 -4.10 14.74 -3.23
CA LEU A 206 -4.13 15.37 -1.90
C LEU A 206 -2.91 15.01 -1.03
N ALA A 207 -2.53 13.73 -1.00
CA ALA A 207 -1.39 13.26 -0.22
C ALA A 207 -0.07 13.81 -0.76
N SER A 208 0.12 13.79 -2.09
CA SER A 208 1.33 14.30 -2.74
C SER A 208 1.46 15.82 -2.60
N TYR A 209 0.34 16.55 -2.62
CA TYR A 209 0.35 18.00 -2.44
C TYR A 209 0.62 18.40 -0.99
N ALA A 210 0.15 17.62 -0.03
CA ALA A 210 0.54 17.80 1.37
C ALA A 210 2.06 17.59 1.55
N ALA A 211 2.62 16.55 0.95
CA ALA A 211 4.07 16.31 0.95
C ALA A 211 4.84 17.45 0.25
N ALA A 212 4.33 17.99 -0.86
CA ALA A 212 4.91 19.13 -1.55
C ALA A 212 4.99 20.38 -0.65
N GLY A 213 3.98 20.61 0.18
CA GLY A 213 3.98 21.67 1.18
C GLY A 213 5.10 21.52 2.23
N ILE A 214 5.40 20.29 2.64
CA ILE A 214 6.46 19.98 3.59
C ILE A 214 7.85 20.17 2.96
N CYS A 215 8.07 19.60 1.78
CA CYS A 215 9.39 19.67 1.10
C CYS A 215 9.60 20.96 0.29
N LYS A 216 8.61 21.87 0.27
CA LYS A 216 8.64 23.15 -0.45
C LYS A 216 8.98 22.99 -1.94
N ALA A 217 8.49 21.93 -2.58
CA ALA A 217 8.71 21.62 -4.00
C ALA A 217 7.42 21.81 -4.80
N PRO A 218 7.50 21.95 -6.14
CA PRO A 218 6.31 22.10 -7.00
C PRO A 218 5.36 20.89 -6.86
N PRO A 219 4.06 21.10 -6.54
CA PRO A 219 3.11 20.02 -6.25
C PRO A 219 3.00 18.97 -7.35
N MET A 220 2.92 19.39 -8.60
CA MET A 220 2.83 18.47 -9.75
C MET A 220 4.07 17.58 -9.88
N LYS A 221 5.28 18.14 -9.65
CA LYS A 221 6.52 17.38 -9.70
C LYS A 221 6.56 16.32 -8.60
N VAL A 222 6.18 16.71 -7.38
CA VAL A 222 6.12 15.79 -6.24
C VAL A 222 5.10 14.67 -6.48
N SER A 223 3.93 14.99 -7.05
CA SER A 223 2.91 14.00 -7.37
C SER A 223 3.37 13.02 -8.45
N MET A 224 4.05 13.46 -9.48
CA MET A 224 4.60 12.57 -10.52
C MET A 224 5.70 11.65 -9.98
N GLU A 225 6.57 12.15 -9.10
CA GLU A 225 7.57 11.33 -8.41
C GLU A 225 6.91 10.34 -7.43
N ALA A 226 5.87 10.77 -6.72
CA ALA A 226 5.11 9.87 -5.83
C ALA A 226 4.45 8.73 -6.61
N VAL A 227 3.91 8.97 -7.80
CA VAL A 227 3.38 7.91 -8.69
C VAL A 227 4.48 6.96 -9.13
N LYS A 228 5.66 7.45 -9.50
CA LYS A 228 6.79 6.58 -9.88
C LYS A 228 7.23 5.70 -8.71
N ILE A 229 7.43 6.28 -7.52
CA ILE A 229 7.82 5.53 -6.32
C ILE A 229 6.73 4.52 -5.94
N GLY A 230 5.47 4.93 -6.04
CA GLY A 230 4.31 4.12 -5.66
C GLY A 230 3.76 3.22 -6.78
N ILE A 231 4.46 3.04 -7.91
CA ILE A 231 3.93 2.31 -9.08
C ILE A 231 3.48 0.88 -8.74
N VAL A 232 4.13 0.25 -7.78
CA VAL A 232 3.78 -1.09 -7.32
C VAL A 232 2.38 -1.13 -6.72
N ALA A 233 1.94 -0.06 -6.06
CA ALA A 233 0.58 0.04 -5.58
C ALA A 233 -0.47 -0.13 -6.71
N PHE A 234 -0.11 0.23 -7.95
CA PHE A 234 -0.97 0.01 -9.11
C PHE A 234 -0.90 -1.41 -9.65
N LEU A 235 0.17 -2.16 -9.37
CA LEU A 235 0.37 -3.52 -9.87
C LEU A 235 -0.16 -4.59 -8.90
N VAL A 236 0.01 -4.39 -7.61
CA VAL A 236 -0.42 -5.33 -6.55
C VAL A 236 -1.89 -5.76 -6.67
N PRO A 237 -2.87 -4.88 -6.98
CA PRO A 237 -4.25 -5.30 -7.16
C PRO A 237 -4.46 -6.31 -8.29
N TYR A 238 -3.72 -6.19 -9.37
CA TYR A 238 -3.78 -7.18 -10.45
C TYR A 238 -3.15 -8.51 -10.01
N ALA A 239 -2.04 -8.45 -9.27
CA ALA A 239 -1.38 -9.65 -8.76
C ALA A 239 -2.34 -10.52 -7.95
N PHE A 240 -3.08 -9.96 -6.99
CA PHE A 240 -3.98 -10.77 -6.17
C PHE A 240 -5.31 -11.15 -6.86
N ILE A 241 -5.69 -10.50 -7.96
CA ILE A 241 -6.81 -10.96 -8.79
C ILE A 241 -6.41 -12.23 -9.57
N TYR A 242 -5.21 -12.25 -10.16
CA TYR A 242 -4.70 -13.39 -10.90
C TYR A 242 -4.15 -14.51 -10.00
N ASN A 243 -3.67 -14.17 -8.81
CA ASN A 243 -3.21 -15.10 -7.79
C ASN A 243 -3.93 -14.88 -6.46
N PRO A 244 -5.11 -15.49 -6.24
CA PRO A 244 -5.89 -15.32 -5.01
C PRO A 244 -5.16 -15.77 -3.73
N SER A 245 -4.14 -16.64 -3.82
CA SER A 245 -3.32 -17.08 -2.68
C SER A 245 -2.60 -15.89 -1.98
N ILE A 246 -2.49 -14.74 -2.64
CA ILE A 246 -1.96 -13.51 -2.04
C ILE A 246 -2.91 -12.93 -0.97
N LEU A 247 -4.22 -13.15 -1.13
CA LEU A 247 -5.26 -12.65 -0.20
C LEU A 247 -5.76 -13.71 0.78
N THR A 248 -5.76 -14.97 0.36
CA THR A 248 -6.32 -16.09 1.12
C THR A 248 -5.24 -17.10 1.42
N TYR A 249 -5.03 -17.38 2.70
CA TYR A 249 -4.06 -18.40 3.14
C TYR A 249 -4.79 -19.70 3.34
N ASP A 250 -4.34 -20.75 2.69
CA ASP A 250 -4.89 -22.08 2.81
C ASP A 250 -3.85 -23.01 3.46
N PHE A 251 -4.20 -23.59 4.58
CA PHE A 251 -3.37 -24.53 5.35
C PHE A 251 -3.99 -25.94 5.39
N SER A 252 -4.92 -26.25 4.48
CA SER A 252 -5.65 -27.51 4.47
C SER A 252 -4.82 -28.71 4.02
N SER A 253 -3.76 -28.48 3.25
CA SER A 253 -2.87 -29.55 2.79
C SER A 253 -1.41 -29.11 2.77
N PRO A 254 -0.43 -30.05 2.80
CA PRO A 254 1.00 -29.71 2.71
C PRO A 254 1.35 -28.90 1.45
N TYR A 255 0.69 -29.18 0.32
CA TYR A 255 0.88 -28.42 -0.90
C TYR A 255 0.36 -26.98 -0.79
N MET A 256 -0.81 -26.77 -0.17
CA MET A 256 -1.37 -25.42 0.04
C MET A 256 -0.53 -24.60 1.02
N ILE A 257 0.04 -25.24 2.03
CA ILE A 257 1.01 -24.59 2.94
C ILE A 257 2.24 -24.13 2.15
N LEU A 258 2.80 -25.01 1.30
CA LEU A 258 3.95 -24.67 0.45
C LEU A 258 3.61 -23.52 -0.51
N ASP A 259 2.47 -23.58 -1.19
CA ASP A 259 2.00 -22.52 -2.09
C ASP A 259 1.87 -21.17 -1.37
N THR A 260 1.27 -21.16 -0.17
CA THR A 260 1.15 -19.96 0.66
C THR A 260 2.51 -19.38 1.04
N ILE A 261 3.47 -20.22 1.46
CA ILE A 261 4.81 -19.78 1.85
C ILE A 261 5.59 -19.25 0.64
N VAL A 262 5.56 -19.97 -0.48
CA VAL A 262 6.24 -19.57 -1.72
C VAL A 262 5.66 -18.26 -2.23
N THR A 263 4.33 -18.14 -2.29
CA THR A 263 3.65 -16.91 -2.69
C THR A 263 4.07 -15.74 -1.79
N PHE A 264 4.07 -15.93 -0.48
CA PHE A 264 4.50 -14.88 0.46
C PHE A 264 5.93 -14.42 0.21
N VAL A 265 6.88 -15.37 0.15
CA VAL A 265 8.32 -15.05 -0.05
C VAL A 265 8.55 -14.39 -1.41
N CYS A 266 7.96 -14.95 -2.47
CA CYS A 266 8.12 -14.42 -3.83
C CYS A 266 7.50 -13.03 -3.98
N CYS A 267 6.34 -12.77 -3.39
CA CYS A 267 5.72 -11.46 -3.38
C CYS A 267 6.57 -10.41 -2.64
N VAL A 268 7.20 -10.79 -1.53
CA VAL A 268 8.13 -9.90 -0.81
C VAL A 268 9.35 -9.57 -1.65
N VAL A 269 9.94 -10.58 -2.29
CA VAL A 269 11.12 -10.40 -3.16
C VAL A 269 10.79 -9.62 -4.44
N ASP A 270 9.58 -9.75 -4.95
CA ASP A 270 9.10 -9.07 -6.17
C ASP A 270 9.21 -7.53 -6.11
N ALA A 271 9.20 -6.98 -4.91
CA ALA A 271 9.44 -5.56 -4.68
C ALA A 271 10.77 -5.06 -5.27
N LEU A 272 11.81 -5.90 -5.29
CA LEU A 272 13.14 -5.54 -5.80
C LEU A 272 13.16 -5.42 -7.34
N PRO A 273 12.83 -6.47 -8.13
CA PRO A 273 12.87 -6.35 -9.59
C PRO A 273 11.93 -5.28 -10.12
N ILE A 274 10.77 -5.06 -9.51
CA ILE A 274 9.88 -3.96 -9.91
C ILE A 274 10.55 -2.59 -9.66
N SER A 275 11.21 -2.39 -8.52
CA SER A 275 11.95 -1.15 -8.24
C SER A 275 13.03 -0.91 -9.30
N TYR A 276 13.78 -1.93 -9.71
CA TYR A 276 14.81 -1.82 -10.75
C TYR A 276 14.23 -1.47 -12.12
N VAL A 277 13.09 -2.07 -12.46
CA VAL A 277 12.37 -1.75 -13.72
C VAL A 277 11.96 -0.28 -13.73
N VAL A 278 11.37 0.21 -12.64
CA VAL A 278 10.84 1.59 -12.57
C VAL A 278 11.98 2.60 -12.57
N GLN A 279 12.99 2.41 -11.74
CA GLN A 279 14.10 3.34 -11.60
C GLN A 279 15.13 3.25 -12.75
N GLY A 280 15.12 2.16 -13.51
CA GLY A 280 16.10 1.92 -14.57
C GLY A 280 17.54 1.78 -14.04
N TYR A 281 17.66 1.33 -12.78
CA TYR A 281 18.94 1.26 -12.07
C TYR A 281 19.01 0.00 -11.19
N HIS A 282 20.12 -0.73 -11.29
CA HIS A 282 20.45 -1.89 -10.47
C HIS A 282 21.95 -1.89 -10.20
N TYR A 283 22.40 -1.15 -9.17
CA TYR A 283 23.81 -0.83 -8.90
C TYR A 283 24.55 -0.15 -10.06
N ARG A 284 23.94 -0.07 -11.25
CA ARG A 284 24.36 0.65 -12.45
C ARG A 284 23.13 0.97 -13.30
N PRO A 285 23.22 1.92 -14.23
CA PRO A 285 22.15 2.12 -15.21
C PRO A 285 21.90 0.83 -16.00
N ILE A 286 20.64 0.37 -16.06
CA ILE A 286 20.27 -0.85 -16.77
C ILE A 286 19.75 -0.53 -18.18
N ARG A 287 20.05 -1.43 -19.12
CA ARG A 287 19.64 -1.32 -20.52
C ARG A 287 18.16 -1.76 -20.66
N LEU A 288 17.52 -1.38 -21.78
CA LEU A 288 16.11 -1.67 -22.00
C LEU A 288 15.79 -3.18 -21.95
N TYR A 289 16.67 -4.03 -22.51
CA TYR A 289 16.49 -5.47 -22.47
C TYR A 289 16.61 -6.05 -21.04
N GLU A 290 17.48 -5.48 -20.20
CA GLU A 290 17.59 -5.86 -18.78
C GLU A 290 16.33 -5.47 -18.01
N ARG A 291 15.76 -4.29 -18.32
CA ARG A 291 14.45 -3.87 -17.76
C ARG A 291 13.35 -4.83 -18.14
N ALA A 292 13.31 -5.26 -19.43
CA ALA A 292 12.35 -6.26 -19.89
C ALA A 292 12.53 -7.60 -19.16
N LEU A 293 13.78 -8.03 -18.94
CA LEU A 293 14.08 -9.25 -18.18
C LEU A 293 13.58 -9.15 -16.74
N PHE A 294 13.87 -8.05 -16.01
CA PHE A 294 13.38 -7.87 -14.65
C PHE A 294 11.85 -7.78 -14.60
N LEU A 295 11.19 -7.21 -15.61
CA LEU A 295 9.74 -7.22 -15.72
C LEU A 295 9.17 -8.64 -15.87
N VAL A 296 9.77 -9.47 -16.70
CA VAL A 296 9.38 -10.88 -16.86
C VAL A 296 9.58 -11.65 -15.56
N ILE A 297 10.70 -11.42 -14.87
CA ILE A 297 10.97 -12.01 -13.54
C ILE A 297 9.89 -11.59 -12.54
N ALA A 298 9.55 -10.30 -12.49
CA ALA A 298 8.52 -9.79 -11.60
C ALA A 298 7.15 -10.44 -11.87
N ILE A 299 6.71 -10.50 -13.12
CA ILE A 299 5.47 -11.19 -13.50
C ILE A 299 5.53 -12.66 -13.07
N GLY A 300 6.67 -13.33 -13.23
CA GLY A 300 6.84 -14.71 -12.83
C GLY A 300 6.81 -14.95 -11.33
N LEU A 301 7.30 -14.00 -10.52
CA LEU A 301 7.29 -14.08 -9.04
C LEU A 301 5.87 -14.03 -8.45
N ILE A 302 4.95 -13.32 -9.09
CA ILE A 302 3.55 -13.23 -8.65
C ILE A 302 2.63 -14.23 -9.36
N TRP A 303 3.19 -15.09 -10.23
CA TRP A 303 2.40 -16.07 -10.97
C TRP A 303 1.78 -17.11 -10.01
N PRO A 304 0.54 -17.57 -10.26
CA PRO A 304 -0.09 -18.59 -9.41
C PRO A 304 0.66 -19.93 -9.47
N GLY A 305 0.69 -20.62 -8.32
CA GLY A 305 1.36 -21.91 -8.14
C GLY A 305 2.81 -21.78 -7.67
N VAL A 306 3.47 -22.93 -7.48
CA VAL A 306 4.77 -23.02 -6.80
C VAL A 306 5.95 -22.95 -7.79
N VAL A 307 5.82 -23.57 -8.95
CA VAL A 307 6.96 -23.84 -9.86
C VAL A 307 7.48 -22.57 -10.54
N VAL A 308 6.59 -21.79 -11.14
CA VAL A 308 6.98 -20.56 -11.88
C VAL A 308 7.60 -19.51 -10.95
N PRO A 309 7.01 -19.20 -9.76
CA PRO A 309 7.62 -18.29 -8.81
C PRO A 309 9.02 -18.73 -8.35
N LEU A 310 9.22 -20.03 -8.07
CA LEU A 310 10.54 -20.54 -7.66
C LEU A 310 11.59 -20.44 -8.76
N ILE A 311 11.23 -20.73 -10.02
CA ILE A 311 12.13 -20.53 -11.16
C ILE A 311 12.49 -19.06 -11.30
N SER A 312 11.49 -18.17 -11.22
CA SER A 312 11.69 -16.71 -11.31
C SER A 312 12.57 -16.18 -10.18
N LEU A 313 12.38 -16.71 -8.96
CA LEU A 313 13.22 -16.39 -7.81
C LEU A 313 14.68 -16.83 -8.03
N ALA A 314 14.88 -18.05 -8.52
CA ALA A 314 16.23 -18.55 -8.82
C ALA A 314 16.91 -17.70 -9.89
N VAL A 315 16.21 -17.37 -10.97
CA VAL A 315 16.75 -16.49 -12.03
C VAL A 315 17.05 -15.10 -11.46
N PHE A 316 16.16 -14.52 -10.65
CA PHE A 316 16.41 -13.24 -10.00
C PHE A 316 17.68 -13.26 -9.16
N LEU A 317 17.85 -14.25 -8.30
CA LEU A 317 19.01 -14.39 -7.42
C LEU A 317 20.31 -14.57 -8.20
N LEU A 318 20.30 -15.28 -9.34
CA LEU A 318 21.45 -15.44 -10.23
C LEU A 318 21.95 -14.12 -10.82
N PHE A 319 21.08 -13.16 -11.07
CA PHE A 319 21.46 -11.82 -11.53
C PHE A 319 21.78 -10.86 -10.38
N TRP A 320 21.02 -10.94 -9.30
CA TRP A 320 21.08 -9.99 -8.19
C TRP A 320 22.32 -10.19 -7.31
N LEU A 321 22.62 -11.44 -6.91
CA LEU A 321 23.74 -11.72 -5.99
C LEU A 321 25.12 -11.32 -6.55
N PRO A 322 25.48 -11.65 -7.81
CA PRO A 322 26.77 -11.24 -8.37
C PRO A 322 26.87 -9.72 -8.53
N ALA A 323 25.79 -9.06 -8.97
CA ALA A 323 25.80 -7.62 -9.15
C ALA A 323 25.97 -6.89 -7.83
N ARG A 324 25.28 -7.35 -6.78
CA ARG A 324 25.42 -6.83 -5.40
C ARG A 324 26.84 -7.05 -4.87
N ALA A 325 27.37 -8.26 -4.98
CA ALA A 325 28.71 -8.60 -4.50
C ALA A 325 29.80 -7.74 -5.18
N LYS A 326 29.67 -7.55 -6.50
CA LYS A 326 30.59 -6.70 -7.26
C LYS A 326 30.53 -5.24 -6.79
N TYR A 327 29.32 -4.68 -6.62
CA TYR A 327 29.12 -3.31 -6.19
C TYR A 327 29.76 -3.01 -4.83
N TYR A 328 29.54 -3.87 -3.83
CA TYR A 328 30.14 -3.68 -2.49
C TYR A 328 31.66 -3.94 -2.47
N LYS A 329 32.16 -4.78 -3.37
CA LYS A 329 33.61 -4.96 -3.53
C LYS A 329 34.29 -3.71 -4.12
N GLU A 330 33.62 -3.02 -5.03
CA GLU A 330 34.12 -1.78 -5.64
C GLU A 330 33.93 -0.56 -4.73
N ASN A 331 33.01 -0.62 -3.77
CA ASN A 331 32.64 0.47 -2.84
C ASN A 331 32.78 0.06 -1.36
N PRO A 332 33.97 -0.26 -0.85
CA PRO A 332 34.17 -0.85 0.48
C PRO A 332 33.80 0.10 1.66
N LYS A 333 33.59 1.39 1.40
CA LYS A 333 33.18 2.38 2.42
C LYS A 333 31.68 2.40 2.70
N LEU A 334 30.89 1.70 1.89
CA LEU A 334 29.44 1.61 2.11
C LEU A 334 29.15 0.48 3.12
N PRO A 335 28.30 0.71 4.13
CA PRO A 335 27.94 -0.35 5.07
C PRO A 335 27.23 -1.49 4.32
N THR A 336 27.78 -2.71 4.44
CA THR A 336 27.11 -3.91 3.94
C THR A 336 25.90 -4.20 4.82
N PRO A 337 24.69 -4.45 4.27
CA PRO A 337 23.49 -4.74 5.07
C PRO A 337 23.54 -6.02 5.93
N ALA A 338 24.63 -6.79 5.84
CA ALA A 338 24.81 -8.04 6.59
C ALA A 338 25.68 -7.88 7.86
N ALA A 339 26.02 -6.66 8.27
CA ALA A 339 26.90 -6.41 9.41
C ALA A 339 26.18 -5.87 10.64
N ASN A 340 24.83 -6.03 10.71
CA ASN A 340 24.04 -5.69 11.90
C ASN A 340 23.17 -6.85 12.32
#